data_9e04276e49b850a966e6cdab6e126c32
#
_entry.id   9e04276e49b850a966e6cdab6e126c32
#
_cell.length_a   1.000
_cell.length_b   1.000
_cell.length_c   1.000
_cell.angle_alpha   90.00
_cell.angle_beta   90.00
_cell.angle_gamma   90.00
#
_symmetry.space_group_name_H-M   'P 1'
#
loop_
_entity.id
_entity.type
_entity.pdbx_description
1 polymer ?
#
loop_
_entity_poly.entity_id
_entity_poly.type
_entity_poly.pdbx_seq_one_letter_code
_entity_poly.pdbx_strand_id
1 'polypeptide(L)'
;MSFIHSLFNNHVNLNYIGMTDWDSHILPGADNGIQSIRDSLEVLSTYEELGINEVWLTPHIKAGTQYSTSELKTGIAILRAAYYGKIKLHLAAEYELDIQLSRILKSQEILPIGAAENTLLINVSSFMEPTCFENAINSIKAAGYIPLISHPECCGYADSLSMYKQWKSLGCKFMLSLLSIGGHYGAIAKKYAYELLSHNMYEYISTNIHDISELEYLKTIQLTKTIAEKIQILIDRNKY
;
A
#
# COMPACT_ATOMS: atom_id res chain seq x y z
N MET A 1 -17.65 41.76 -1.92
CA MET A 1 -16.90 40.78 -2.76
C MET A 1 -16.37 39.57 -1.96
N SER A 2 -17.10 39.06 -0.96
CA SER A 2 -16.64 38.01 -0.05
C SER A 2 -17.42 36.67 -0.14
N PHE A 3 -18.51 36.63 -0.89
CA PHE A 3 -19.37 35.42 -0.95
C PHE A 3 -19.04 34.45 -2.08
N ILE A 4 -18.29 34.89 -3.10
CA ILE A 4 -17.94 34.07 -4.26
C ILE A 4 -16.65 33.22 -4.00
N HIS A 5 -15.80 33.64 -3.04
CA HIS A 5 -14.56 32.89 -2.71
C HIS A 5 -14.82 31.64 -1.86
N SER A 6 -15.97 31.55 -1.14
CA SER A 6 -16.28 30.36 -0.32
C SER A 6 -16.90 29.19 -1.11
N LEU A 7 -17.30 29.41 -2.36
CA LEU A 7 -17.91 28.38 -3.23
C LEU A 7 -16.89 27.54 -4.03
N PHE A 8 -15.61 27.90 -3.99
CA PHE A 8 -14.57 27.24 -4.81
C PHE A 8 -13.50 26.47 -4.02
N ASN A 9 -13.48 26.49 -2.69
CA ASN A 9 -12.54 25.74 -1.87
C ASN A 9 -13.20 24.53 -1.17
N ASN A 10 -13.68 23.58 -1.96
CA ASN A 10 -14.17 22.29 -1.43
C ASN A 10 -13.04 21.29 -1.14
N HIS A 11 -11.80 21.76 -1.00
CA HIS A 11 -10.67 20.89 -0.65
C HIS A 11 -10.47 20.87 0.86
N VAL A 12 -10.27 19.69 1.39
CA VAL A 12 -10.00 19.44 2.81
C VAL A 12 -8.73 18.60 2.94
N ASN A 13 -8.03 18.78 4.05
CA ASN A 13 -6.94 17.87 4.42
C ASN A 13 -7.52 16.51 4.78
N LEU A 14 -6.81 15.47 4.43
CA LEU A 14 -7.19 14.12 4.81
C LEU A 14 -7.03 13.94 6.34
N ASN A 15 -7.97 13.25 6.94
CA ASN A 15 -7.90 12.85 8.33
C ASN A 15 -7.38 11.42 8.43
N TYR A 16 -6.21 11.24 9.03
CA TYR A 16 -5.55 9.93 9.19
C TYR A 16 -5.87 9.25 10.53
N ILE A 17 -6.67 9.88 11.40
CA ILE A 17 -6.92 9.40 12.76
C ILE A 17 -7.50 7.99 12.75
N GLY A 18 -6.77 7.08 13.38
CA GLY A 18 -7.14 5.67 13.48
C GLY A 18 -6.85 4.84 12.23
N MET A 19 -6.11 5.38 11.26
CA MET A 19 -5.71 4.64 10.07
C MET A 19 -4.73 3.54 10.44
N THR A 20 -4.91 2.36 9.82
CA THR A 20 -3.87 1.36 9.63
C THR A 20 -3.22 1.60 8.27
N ASP A 21 -1.91 1.82 8.25
CA ASP A 21 -1.14 1.84 7.01
C ASP A 21 -0.78 0.41 6.61
N TRP A 22 -1.40 -0.07 5.54
CA TRP A 22 -1.28 -1.47 5.12
C TRP A 22 -0.10 -1.76 4.21
N ASP A 23 0.68 -0.73 3.83
CA ASP A 23 1.84 -0.89 2.95
C ASP A 23 2.80 0.27 3.12
N SER A 24 4.00 -0.02 3.65
CA SER A 24 5.00 1.00 3.96
C SER A 24 6.41 0.42 3.89
N HIS A 25 7.30 1.11 3.17
CA HIS A 25 8.69 0.68 2.94
C HIS A 25 9.67 1.34 3.90
N ILE A 26 9.27 1.39 5.18
CA ILE A 26 10.07 2.05 6.22
C ILE A 26 10.88 1.08 7.10
N LEU A 27 10.97 -0.21 6.74
CA LEU A 27 11.91 -1.12 7.39
C LEU A 27 13.34 -0.79 6.93
N PRO A 28 14.24 -0.35 7.84
CA PRO A 28 15.54 0.19 7.44
C PRO A 28 16.36 -0.81 6.62
N GLY A 29 16.78 -0.39 5.42
CA GLY A 29 17.69 -1.14 4.57
C GLY A 29 17.15 -2.47 4.03
N ALA A 30 15.84 -2.72 4.12
CA ALA A 30 15.23 -3.97 3.67
C ALA A 30 14.94 -4.01 2.16
N ASP A 31 14.80 -2.86 1.52
CA ASP A 31 14.56 -2.70 0.09
C ASP A 31 15.05 -1.32 -0.40
N ASN A 32 14.43 -0.79 -1.44
CA ASN A 32 14.72 0.57 -1.94
C ASN A 32 14.00 1.69 -1.17
N GLY A 33 13.27 1.36 -0.10
CA GLY A 33 12.65 2.32 0.79
C GLY A 33 13.64 2.99 1.76
N ILE A 34 13.21 3.27 2.98
CA ILE A 34 14.04 3.92 4.01
C ILE A 34 15.28 3.08 4.34
N GLN A 35 16.46 3.74 4.39
CA GLN A 35 17.75 3.06 4.59
C GLN A 35 18.28 3.15 6.04
N SER A 36 17.79 4.08 6.84
CA SER A 36 18.31 4.30 8.20
C SER A 36 17.21 4.17 9.26
N ILE A 37 17.59 3.68 10.46
CA ILE A 37 16.69 3.65 11.62
C ILE A 37 16.23 5.07 11.98
N ARG A 38 17.10 6.07 11.86
CA ARG A 38 16.77 7.46 12.13
C ARG A 38 15.60 7.93 11.28
N ASP A 39 15.64 7.69 9.97
CA ASP A 39 14.60 8.14 9.05
C ASP A 39 13.31 7.34 9.26
N SER A 40 13.40 6.04 9.58
CA SER A 40 12.23 5.25 9.99
C SER A 40 11.53 5.81 11.23
N LEU A 41 12.31 6.21 12.24
CA LEU A 41 11.78 6.82 13.47
C LEU A 41 11.16 8.19 13.19
N GLU A 42 11.71 8.96 12.25
CA GLU A 42 11.15 10.24 11.79
C GLU A 42 9.78 10.03 11.10
N VAL A 43 9.67 9.03 10.21
CA VAL A 43 8.39 8.66 9.60
C VAL A 43 7.38 8.24 10.68
N LEU A 44 7.76 7.37 11.60
CA LEU A 44 6.88 6.90 12.66
C LEU A 44 6.42 8.02 13.59
N SER A 45 7.30 8.98 13.92
CA SER A 45 6.92 10.18 14.70
C SER A 45 5.88 11.02 13.96
N THR A 46 6.07 11.24 12.66
CA THR A 46 5.10 11.96 11.83
C THR A 46 3.77 11.21 11.71
N TYR A 47 3.82 9.89 11.59
CA TYR A 47 2.61 9.06 11.56
C TYR A 47 1.80 9.18 12.86
N GLU A 48 2.46 9.23 14.03
CA GLU A 48 1.78 9.49 15.31
C GLU A 48 1.08 10.86 15.31
N GLU A 49 1.76 11.91 14.83
CA GLU A 49 1.19 13.25 14.71
C GLU A 49 -0.03 13.29 13.78
N LEU A 50 -0.01 12.50 12.71
CA LEU A 50 -1.12 12.35 11.79
C LEU A 50 -2.26 11.47 12.36
N GLY A 51 -2.00 10.68 13.42
CA GLY A 51 -2.98 9.80 14.03
C GLY A 51 -3.06 8.40 13.44
N ILE A 52 -2.05 7.97 12.68
CA ILE A 52 -1.90 6.59 12.21
C ILE A 52 -1.54 5.71 13.40
N ASN A 53 -2.26 4.60 13.60
CA ASN A 53 -2.14 3.78 14.80
C ASN A 53 -1.37 2.46 14.58
N GLU A 54 -1.38 1.95 13.37
CA GLU A 54 -0.75 0.68 13.02
C GLU A 54 -0.11 0.78 11.65
N VAL A 55 1.02 0.10 11.47
CA VAL A 55 1.80 0.10 10.23
C VAL A 55 2.26 -1.31 9.89
N TRP A 56 1.97 -1.73 8.69
CA TRP A 56 2.53 -2.92 8.08
C TRP A 56 3.76 -2.54 7.28
N LEU A 57 4.91 -3.05 7.72
CA LEU A 57 6.19 -2.95 7.04
C LEU A 57 6.23 -4.04 5.98
N THR A 58 6.29 -3.65 4.72
CA THR A 58 6.06 -4.51 3.55
C THR A 58 7.21 -4.44 2.55
N PRO A 59 8.45 -4.75 2.96
CA PRO A 59 9.57 -4.66 2.05
C PRO A 59 9.33 -5.50 0.79
N HIS A 60 9.83 -5.01 -0.34
CA HIS A 60 9.73 -5.69 -1.63
C HIS A 60 10.48 -7.02 -1.65
N ILE A 61 9.82 -8.06 -2.10
CA ILE A 61 10.41 -9.35 -2.44
C ILE A 61 10.28 -9.59 -3.94
N LYS A 62 11.38 -9.47 -4.64
CA LYS A 62 11.48 -9.59 -6.11
C LYS A 62 12.73 -10.36 -6.54
N ALA A 63 12.84 -10.64 -7.83
CA ALA A 63 14.04 -11.25 -8.39
C ALA A 63 15.29 -10.44 -8.00
N GLY A 64 16.26 -11.12 -7.38
CA GLY A 64 17.48 -10.49 -6.88
C GLY A 64 17.40 -9.91 -5.48
N THR A 65 16.25 -10.02 -4.78
CA THR A 65 16.17 -9.68 -3.35
C THR A 65 17.18 -10.50 -2.55
N GLN A 66 18.00 -9.83 -1.74
CA GLN A 66 19.09 -10.44 -0.98
C GLN A 66 18.71 -10.82 0.44
N TYR A 67 17.53 -10.43 0.92
CA TYR A 67 17.10 -10.64 2.30
C TYR A 67 16.21 -11.87 2.45
N SER A 68 16.53 -12.69 3.44
CA SER A 68 15.69 -13.80 3.88
C SER A 68 14.58 -13.32 4.80
N THR A 69 13.53 -14.12 4.94
CA THR A 69 12.46 -13.88 5.93
C THR A 69 13.01 -13.73 7.36
N SER A 70 14.08 -14.45 7.70
CA SER A 70 14.73 -14.35 9.02
C SER A 70 15.40 -13.00 9.24
N GLU A 71 16.06 -12.46 8.22
CA GLU A 71 16.70 -11.14 8.28
C GLU A 71 15.65 -10.03 8.41
N LEU A 72 14.55 -10.11 7.69
CA LEU A 72 13.43 -9.17 7.83
C LEU A 72 12.81 -9.21 9.23
N LYS A 73 12.64 -10.41 9.82
CA LYS A 73 12.18 -10.57 11.21
C LYS A 73 13.17 -9.97 12.21
N THR A 74 14.46 -10.08 11.96
CA THR A 74 15.49 -9.43 12.78
C THR A 74 15.43 -7.91 12.63
N GLY A 75 15.29 -7.41 11.42
CA GLY A 75 15.17 -5.98 11.12
C GLY A 75 14.00 -5.31 11.87
N ILE A 76 12.82 -5.91 11.82
CA ILE A 76 11.67 -5.35 12.57
C ILE A 76 11.88 -5.43 14.09
N ALA A 77 12.53 -6.47 14.61
CA ALA A 77 12.84 -6.56 16.03
C ALA A 77 13.77 -5.42 16.48
N ILE A 78 14.78 -5.08 15.65
CA ILE A 78 15.68 -3.95 15.90
C ILE A 78 14.90 -2.63 15.85
N LEU A 79 14.05 -2.41 14.84
CA LEU A 79 13.25 -1.19 14.74
C LEU A 79 12.30 -1.05 15.93
N ARG A 80 11.62 -2.13 16.34
CA ARG A 80 10.75 -2.14 17.53
C ARG A 80 11.51 -1.80 18.81
N ALA A 81 12.74 -2.28 18.95
CA ALA A 81 13.57 -1.97 20.13
C ALA A 81 14.03 -0.49 20.17
N ALA A 82 14.13 0.15 19.03
CA ALA A 82 14.49 1.56 18.90
C ALA A 82 13.29 2.53 18.98
N TYR A 83 12.07 2.01 18.73
CA TYR A 83 10.87 2.84 18.68
C TYR A 83 10.10 2.76 20.01
N TYR A 84 9.95 3.91 20.67
CA TYR A 84 9.26 4.05 21.97
C TYR A 84 7.85 4.67 21.86
N GLY A 85 7.35 4.84 20.64
CA GLY A 85 6.03 5.41 20.40
C GLY A 85 4.88 4.40 20.52
N LYS A 86 3.69 4.79 20.04
CA LYS A 86 2.44 4.04 20.25
C LYS A 86 2.00 3.23 19.05
N ILE A 87 2.59 3.45 17.87
CA ILE A 87 2.21 2.74 16.64
C ILE A 87 2.58 1.26 16.77
N LYS A 88 1.62 0.39 16.49
CA LYS A 88 1.89 -1.04 16.38
C LYS A 88 2.56 -1.34 15.04
N LEU A 89 3.69 -2.01 15.08
CA LEU A 89 4.46 -2.39 13.90
C LEU A 89 4.25 -3.86 13.57
N HIS A 90 3.82 -4.14 12.35
CA HIS A 90 3.65 -5.47 11.81
C HIS A 90 4.63 -5.72 10.67
N LEU A 91 4.93 -6.96 10.37
CA LEU A 91 5.78 -7.35 9.26
C LEU A 91 4.97 -8.20 8.29
N ALA A 92 4.98 -7.81 7.04
CA ALA A 92 4.58 -8.61 5.90
C ALA A 92 5.63 -8.43 4.79
N ALA A 93 5.31 -8.81 3.57
CA ALA A 93 6.13 -8.48 2.41
C ALA A 93 5.25 -8.18 1.21
N GLU A 94 5.71 -7.27 0.35
CA GLU A 94 5.14 -7.02 -0.95
C GLU A 94 5.89 -7.84 -2.01
N TYR A 95 5.18 -8.78 -2.63
CA TYR A 95 5.76 -9.72 -3.58
C TYR A 95 5.55 -9.24 -5.01
N GLU A 96 6.63 -9.09 -5.78
CA GLU A 96 6.50 -8.85 -7.20
C GLU A 96 5.99 -10.10 -7.92
N LEU A 97 5.03 -9.93 -8.84
CA LEU A 97 4.55 -11.02 -9.70
C LEU A 97 5.63 -11.35 -10.74
N ASP A 98 6.67 -12.05 -10.29
CA ASP A 98 7.78 -12.51 -11.14
C ASP A 98 7.97 -14.03 -11.07
N ILE A 99 9.00 -14.53 -11.74
CA ILE A 99 9.33 -15.95 -11.77
C ILE A 99 9.65 -16.54 -10.38
N GLN A 100 10.05 -15.70 -9.42
CA GLN A 100 10.38 -16.16 -8.06
C GLN A 100 9.14 -16.45 -7.23
N LEU A 101 8.01 -15.78 -7.49
CA LEU A 101 6.78 -15.98 -6.72
C LEU A 101 6.38 -17.46 -6.67
N SER A 102 6.46 -18.17 -7.79
CA SER A 102 6.16 -19.61 -7.84
C SER A 102 7.04 -20.46 -6.93
N ARG A 103 8.30 -20.04 -6.72
CA ARG A 103 9.25 -20.69 -5.81
C ARG A 103 8.92 -20.35 -4.36
N ILE A 104 8.64 -19.09 -4.09
CA ILE A 104 8.29 -18.57 -2.76
C ILE A 104 7.00 -19.23 -2.25
N LEU A 105 5.98 -19.37 -3.09
CA LEU A 105 4.73 -20.06 -2.75
C LEU A 105 4.95 -21.53 -2.32
N LYS A 106 6.02 -22.17 -2.79
CA LYS A 106 6.40 -23.56 -2.44
C LYS A 106 7.28 -23.65 -1.19
N SER A 107 8.02 -22.60 -0.83
CA SER A 107 8.99 -22.61 0.28
C SER A 107 8.37 -22.48 1.65
N GLN A 108 7.11 -22.08 1.76
CA GLN A 108 6.43 -21.72 3.01
C GLN A 108 7.09 -20.56 3.79
N GLU A 109 7.99 -19.81 3.19
CA GLU A 109 8.65 -18.63 3.76
C GLU A 109 7.90 -17.34 3.42
N ILE A 110 6.59 -17.40 3.35
CA ILE A 110 5.74 -16.26 3.03
C ILE A 110 5.50 -15.43 4.28
N LEU A 111 5.49 -14.11 4.11
CA LEU A 111 5.07 -13.12 5.08
C LEU A 111 3.72 -12.53 4.62
N PRO A 112 2.59 -13.17 4.97
CA PRO A 112 1.28 -12.69 4.58
C PRO A 112 0.89 -11.45 5.38
N ILE A 113 -0.12 -10.72 4.87
CA ILE A 113 -0.63 -9.52 5.51
C ILE A 113 -1.99 -9.78 6.17
N GLY A 114 -2.25 -9.10 7.29
CA GLY A 114 -3.50 -9.15 8.03
C GLY A 114 -3.58 -10.27 9.08
N ALA A 115 -4.54 -10.15 9.99
CA ALA A 115 -4.68 -11.05 11.15
C ALA A 115 -4.94 -12.51 10.78
N ALA A 116 -5.62 -12.76 9.66
CA ALA A 116 -5.93 -14.12 9.20
C ALA A 116 -4.74 -14.81 8.53
N GLU A 117 -3.63 -14.10 8.31
CA GLU A 117 -2.40 -14.58 7.65
C GLU A 117 -2.65 -15.33 6.32
N ASN A 118 -3.71 -14.97 5.61
CA ASN A 118 -4.12 -15.62 4.36
C ASN A 118 -4.19 -14.65 3.16
N THR A 119 -3.75 -13.42 3.33
CA THR A 119 -3.72 -12.42 2.25
C THR A 119 -2.28 -12.20 1.81
N LEU A 120 -2.02 -12.25 0.50
CA LEU A 120 -0.72 -12.02 -0.08
C LEU A 120 -0.71 -10.67 -0.78
N LEU A 121 0.11 -9.74 -0.29
CA LEU A 121 0.32 -8.45 -0.93
C LEU A 121 1.22 -8.63 -2.15
N ILE A 122 0.75 -8.16 -3.30
CA ILE A 122 1.45 -8.33 -4.57
C ILE A 122 1.56 -7.02 -5.33
N ASN A 123 2.72 -6.79 -5.92
CA ASN A 123 2.98 -5.72 -6.88
C ASN A 123 2.90 -6.26 -8.29
N VAL A 124 2.21 -5.55 -9.18
CA VAL A 124 2.04 -5.94 -10.57
C VAL A 124 2.94 -5.08 -11.44
N SER A 125 3.97 -5.70 -12.00
CA SER A 125 4.88 -5.02 -12.94
C SER A 125 4.12 -4.45 -14.14
N SER A 126 4.47 -3.23 -14.54
CA SER A 126 3.90 -2.55 -15.72
C SER A 126 4.14 -3.28 -17.05
N PHE A 127 4.97 -4.32 -17.05
CA PHE A 127 5.35 -5.08 -18.26
C PHE A 127 4.81 -6.51 -18.27
N MET A 128 3.92 -6.86 -17.33
CA MET A 128 3.41 -8.22 -17.24
C MET A 128 2.35 -8.49 -18.31
N GLU A 129 2.51 -9.59 -19.05
CA GLU A 129 1.49 -10.06 -19.98
C GLU A 129 0.22 -10.52 -19.24
N PRO A 130 -1.01 -10.21 -19.75
CA PRO A 130 -2.26 -10.56 -19.09
C PRO A 130 -2.41 -12.05 -18.74
N THR A 131 -1.96 -12.95 -19.61
CA THR A 131 -1.99 -14.40 -19.37
C THR A 131 -1.05 -14.82 -18.24
N CYS A 132 0.09 -14.17 -18.09
CA CYS A 132 1.01 -14.38 -16.97
C CYS A 132 0.38 -13.94 -15.66
N PHE A 133 -0.34 -12.81 -15.66
CA PHE A 133 -1.08 -12.31 -14.51
C PHE A 133 -2.13 -13.33 -14.02
N GLU A 134 -3.01 -13.81 -14.90
CA GLU A 134 -4.05 -14.77 -14.53
C GLU A 134 -3.48 -16.07 -13.94
N ASN A 135 -2.40 -16.60 -14.54
CA ASN A 135 -1.72 -17.78 -14.06
C ASN A 135 -1.10 -17.57 -12.68
N ALA A 136 -0.51 -16.39 -12.42
CA ALA A 136 0.05 -16.04 -11.12
C ALA A 136 -1.05 -15.93 -10.05
N ILE A 137 -2.17 -15.25 -10.35
CA ILE A 137 -3.33 -15.15 -9.44
C ILE A 137 -3.88 -16.54 -9.10
N ASN A 138 -4.04 -17.41 -10.10
CA ASN A 138 -4.52 -18.77 -9.87
C ASN A 138 -3.54 -19.59 -8.99
N SER A 139 -2.24 -19.39 -9.16
CA SER A 139 -1.21 -20.05 -8.33
C SER A 139 -1.27 -19.57 -6.87
N ILE A 140 -1.44 -18.27 -6.64
CA ILE A 140 -1.63 -17.68 -5.30
C ILE A 140 -2.85 -18.30 -4.61
N LYS A 141 -3.97 -18.35 -5.32
CA LYS A 141 -5.23 -18.93 -4.79
C LYS A 141 -5.11 -20.42 -4.52
N ALA A 142 -4.43 -21.18 -5.39
CA ALA A 142 -4.17 -22.60 -5.19
C ALA A 142 -3.28 -22.87 -3.98
N ALA A 143 -2.42 -21.91 -3.61
CA ALA A 143 -1.62 -21.95 -2.38
C ALA A 143 -2.41 -21.53 -1.12
N GLY A 144 -3.69 -21.19 -1.25
CA GLY A 144 -4.57 -20.84 -0.12
C GLY A 144 -4.60 -19.34 0.22
N TYR A 145 -3.95 -18.48 -0.59
CA TYR A 145 -3.90 -17.04 -0.33
C TYR A 145 -4.93 -16.25 -1.13
N ILE A 146 -5.36 -15.13 -0.55
CA ILE A 146 -6.17 -14.11 -1.22
C ILE A 146 -5.20 -13.09 -1.83
N PRO A 147 -5.19 -12.88 -3.15
CA PRO A 147 -4.32 -11.88 -3.77
C PRO A 147 -4.82 -10.46 -3.45
N LEU A 148 -3.95 -9.63 -2.87
CA LEU A 148 -4.17 -8.20 -2.64
C LEU A 148 -3.19 -7.42 -3.51
N ILE A 149 -3.70 -6.72 -4.51
CA ILE A 149 -2.88 -5.91 -5.41
C ILE A 149 -2.62 -4.56 -4.75
N SER A 150 -1.32 -4.25 -4.52
CA SER A 150 -0.89 -2.93 -4.10
C SER A 150 -1.07 -1.95 -5.26
N HIS A 151 -1.52 -0.73 -4.94
CA HIS A 151 -1.67 0.41 -5.86
C HIS A 151 -1.97 0.03 -7.35
N PRO A 152 -3.07 -0.73 -7.62
CA PRO A 152 -3.41 -1.18 -8.98
C PRO A 152 -3.54 -0.01 -9.97
N GLU A 153 -3.85 1.19 -9.50
CA GLU A 153 -3.93 2.42 -10.27
C GLU A 153 -2.60 2.85 -10.89
N CYS A 154 -1.47 2.34 -10.40
CA CYS A 154 -0.13 2.59 -10.93
C CYS A 154 0.28 1.58 -12.00
N CYS A 155 -0.51 0.55 -12.24
CA CYS A 155 -0.19 -0.47 -13.22
C CYS A 155 -0.30 0.08 -14.65
N GLY A 156 0.84 0.18 -15.35
CA GLY A 156 0.94 0.87 -16.63
C GLY A 156 0.18 0.24 -17.80
N TYR A 157 -0.18 -1.05 -17.72
CA TYR A 157 -0.98 -1.72 -18.76
C TYR A 157 -2.47 -1.83 -18.41
N ALA A 158 -2.86 -1.52 -17.19
CA ALA A 158 -4.26 -1.47 -16.80
C ALA A 158 -4.90 -0.15 -17.29
N ASP A 159 -5.40 -0.15 -18.50
CA ASP A 159 -5.84 1.03 -19.23
C ASP A 159 -7.37 1.25 -19.23
N SER A 160 -8.12 0.36 -18.56
CA SER A 160 -9.58 0.41 -18.58
C SER A 160 -10.22 -0.15 -17.31
N LEU A 161 -11.36 0.42 -16.93
CA LEU A 161 -12.19 -0.08 -15.83
C LEU A 161 -12.61 -1.55 -16.02
N SER A 162 -12.74 -2.01 -17.28
CA SER A 162 -13.08 -3.40 -17.57
C SER A 162 -11.99 -4.37 -17.12
N MET A 163 -10.72 -4.01 -17.26
CA MET A 163 -9.59 -4.82 -16.80
C MET A 163 -9.57 -4.94 -15.27
N TYR A 164 -9.76 -3.84 -14.55
CA TYR A 164 -9.86 -3.90 -13.09
C TYR A 164 -11.05 -4.75 -12.62
N LYS A 165 -12.20 -4.69 -13.32
CA LYS A 165 -13.34 -5.58 -13.05
C LYS A 165 -13.01 -7.04 -13.31
N GLN A 166 -12.24 -7.35 -14.35
CA GLN A 166 -11.73 -8.69 -14.60
C GLN A 166 -10.84 -9.17 -13.45
N TRP A 167 -9.89 -8.35 -12.97
CA TRP A 167 -9.06 -8.69 -11.82
C TRP A 167 -9.89 -8.97 -10.55
N LYS A 168 -10.92 -8.14 -10.31
CA LYS A 168 -11.88 -8.39 -9.22
C LYS A 168 -12.62 -9.72 -9.41
N SER A 169 -13.01 -10.08 -10.63
CA SER A 169 -13.69 -11.36 -10.90
C SER A 169 -12.78 -12.57 -10.70
N LEU A 170 -11.47 -12.43 -10.81
CA LEU A 170 -10.45 -13.43 -10.44
C LEU A 170 -10.31 -13.59 -8.92
N GLY A 171 -10.94 -12.72 -8.13
CA GLY A 171 -10.89 -12.73 -6.66
C GLY A 171 -9.81 -11.83 -6.06
N CYS A 172 -9.20 -10.93 -6.85
CA CYS A 172 -8.23 -9.97 -6.34
C CYS A 172 -8.90 -8.91 -5.45
N LYS A 173 -8.25 -8.56 -4.35
CA LYS A 173 -8.50 -7.36 -3.58
C LYS A 173 -7.57 -6.23 -4.05
N PHE A 174 -7.96 -4.99 -3.79
CA PHE A 174 -7.18 -3.81 -4.18
C PHE A 174 -6.85 -2.94 -2.99
N MET A 175 -5.64 -2.38 -2.98
CA MET A 175 -5.17 -1.41 -2.01
C MET A 175 -4.90 -0.07 -2.70
N LEU A 176 -5.50 0.99 -2.18
CA LEU A 176 -5.27 2.36 -2.65
C LEU A 176 -3.98 2.90 -2.04
N SER A 177 -3.10 3.48 -2.87
CA SER A 177 -2.03 4.35 -2.37
C SER A 177 -2.52 5.79 -2.20
N LEU A 178 -2.30 6.39 -1.03
CA LEU A 178 -2.60 7.80 -0.78
C LEU A 178 -1.76 8.74 -1.65
N LEU A 179 -0.54 8.34 -1.99
CA LEU A 179 0.32 9.10 -2.90
C LEU A 179 -0.28 9.16 -4.31
N SER A 180 -0.92 8.08 -4.79
CA SER A 180 -1.62 8.06 -6.08
C SER A 180 -2.78 9.04 -6.11
N ILE A 181 -3.65 9.00 -5.08
CA ILE A 181 -4.83 9.89 -5.04
C ILE A 181 -4.41 11.35 -4.88
N GLY A 182 -3.32 11.63 -4.19
CA GLY A 182 -2.68 12.95 -4.14
C GLY A 182 -2.18 13.41 -5.50
N GLY A 183 -1.69 12.50 -6.32
CA GLY A 183 -1.14 12.75 -7.65
C GLY A 183 0.38 12.66 -7.74
N HIS A 184 1.04 12.12 -6.72
CA HIS A 184 2.50 11.94 -6.68
C HIS A 184 2.99 11.10 -7.87
N TYR A 185 2.28 10.02 -8.20
CA TYR A 185 2.62 9.14 -9.33
C TYR A 185 2.06 9.61 -10.69
N GLY A 186 1.65 10.88 -10.76
CA GLY A 186 1.21 11.53 -12.00
C GLY A 186 -0.29 11.44 -12.28
N ALA A 187 -0.69 12.10 -13.37
CA ALA A 187 -2.11 12.32 -13.68
C ALA A 187 -2.88 11.04 -14.03
N ILE A 188 -2.21 10.05 -14.62
CA ILE A 188 -2.84 8.79 -15.01
C ILE A 188 -3.16 7.95 -13.77
N ALA A 189 -2.21 7.76 -12.87
CA ALA A 189 -2.42 7.05 -11.61
C ALA A 189 -3.51 7.73 -10.78
N LYS A 190 -3.47 9.06 -10.66
CA LYS A 190 -4.51 9.84 -9.99
C LYS A 190 -5.90 9.60 -10.60
N LYS A 191 -6.01 9.65 -11.92
CA LYS A 191 -7.28 9.41 -12.62
C LYS A 191 -7.86 8.04 -12.26
N TYR A 192 -7.05 6.98 -12.35
CA TYR A 192 -7.51 5.64 -12.02
C TYR A 192 -7.78 5.46 -10.52
N ALA A 193 -6.98 6.09 -9.64
CA ALA A 193 -7.27 6.08 -8.20
C ALA A 193 -8.67 6.65 -7.90
N TYR A 194 -9.02 7.78 -8.52
CA TYR A 194 -10.37 8.38 -8.39
C TYR A 194 -11.46 7.50 -8.99
N GLU A 195 -11.23 6.91 -10.17
CA GLU A 195 -12.18 6.05 -10.85
C GLU A 195 -12.47 4.78 -10.02
N LEU A 196 -11.43 4.07 -9.58
CA LEU A 196 -11.57 2.86 -8.76
C LEU A 196 -12.23 3.16 -7.41
N LEU A 197 -11.85 4.27 -6.76
CA LEU A 197 -12.47 4.71 -5.51
C LEU A 197 -13.96 5.07 -5.72
N SER A 198 -14.31 5.70 -6.86
CA SER A 198 -15.70 6.02 -7.18
C SER A 198 -16.59 4.79 -7.33
N HIS A 199 -16.01 3.69 -7.82
CA HIS A 199 -16.67 2.40 -7.99
C HIS A 199 -16.56 1.48 -6.77
N ASN A 200 -16.03 1.95 -5.63
CA ASN A 200 -15.82 1.19 -4.39
C ASN A 200 -15.02 -0.09 -4.61
N MET A 201 -13.97 -0.05 -5.43
CA MET A 201 -13.17 -1.22 -5.78
C MET A 201 -12.02 -1.49 -4.82
N TYR A 202 -11.70 -0.57 -3.91
CA TYR A 202 -10.65 -0.76 -2.91
C TYR A 202 -11.18 -1.39 -1.64
N GLU A 203 -10.41 -2.34 -1.11
CA GLU A 203 -10.61 -2.93 0.22
C GLU A 203 -9.65 -2.37 1.26
N TYR A 204 -8.45 -1.96 0.84
CA TYR A 204 -7.39 -1.48 1.73
C TYR A 204 -6.86 -0.12 1.30
N ILE A 205 -6.12 0.52 2.19
CA ILE A 205 -5.49 1.82 1.96
C ILE A 205 -4.09 1.83 2.57
N SER A 206 -3.15 2.47 1.90
CA SER A 206 -1.76 2.59 2.35
C SER A 206 -1.19 3.97 2.08
N THR A 207 -0.10 4.29 2.76
CA THR A 207 0.72 5.44 2.41
C THR A 207 1.66 5.12 1.25
N ASN A 208 2.21 3.92 1.23
CA ASN A 208 3.24 3.47 0.29
C ASN A 208 4.50 4.36 0.34
N ILE A 209 4.91 4.79 1.54
CA ILE A 209 6.06 5.67 1.75
C ILE A 209 7.37 4.90 1.60
N HIS A 210 8.26 5.43 0.74
CA HIS A 210 9.63 4.92 0.54
C HIS A 210 10.69 5.90 1.02
N ASP A 211 10.39 7.19 1.14
CA ASP A 211 11.36 8.20 1.56
C ASP A 211 10.70 9.40 2.28
N ILE A 212 11.55 10.28 2.83
CA ILE A 212 11.09 11.46 3.57
C ILE A 212 10.39 12.47 2.64
N SER A 213 10.73 12.55 1.36
CA SER A 213 10.08 13.49 0.44
C SER A 213 8.63 13.07 0.15
N GLU A 214 8.35 11.78 0.09
CA GLU A 214 7.00 11.23 -0.02
C GLU A 214 6.18 11.47 1.26
N LEU A 215 6.81 11.36 2.44
CA LEU A 215 6.19 11.72 3.71
C LEU A 215 5.78 13.19 3.75
N GLU A 216 6.67 14.08 3.33
CA GLU A 216 6.35 15.51 3.24
C GLU A 216 5.24 15.78 2.23
N TYR A 217 5.24 15.08 1.10
CA TYR A 217 4.16 15.17 0.12
C TYR A 217 2.83 14.69 0.69
N LEU A 218 2.81 13.57 1.43
CA LEU A 218 1.61 13.03 2.08
C LEU A 218 0.91 14.10 2.95
N LYS A 219 1.66 14.91 3.68
CA LYS A 219 1.15 15.98 4.55
C LYS A 219 0.46 17.12 3.77
N THR A 220 0.79 17.28 2.49
CA THR A 220 0.24 18.34 1.64
C THR A 220 -1.01 17.93 0.86
N ILE A 221 -1.41 16.66 0.91
CA ILE A 221 -2.54 16.14 0.13
C ILE A 221 -3.84 16.82 0.55
N GLN A 222 -4.44 17.50 -0.41
CA GLN A 222 -5.76 18.11 -0.29
C GLN A 222 -6.71 17.47 -1.30
N LEU A 223 -7.88 17.07 -0.83
CA LEU A 223 -8.88 16.35 -1.61
C LEU A 223 -10.22 17.08 -1.57
N THR A 224 -11.06 16.85 -2.57
CA THR A 224 -12.44 17.29 -2.47
C THR A 224 -13.11 16.57 -1.30
N LYS A 225 -14.09 17.22 -0.67
CA LYS A 225 -14.84 16.68 0.47
C LYS A 225 -15.39 15.28 0.17
N THR A 226 -15.98 15.08 -1.01
CA THR A 226 -16.53 13.79 -1.44
C THR A 226 -15.47 12.67 -1.51
N ILE A 227 -14.27 12.96 -1.98
CA ILE A 227 -13.17 11.99 -2.02
C ILE A 227 -12.65 11.70 -0.62
N ALA A 228 -12.47 12.74 0.20
CA ALA A 228 -12.05 12.58 1.58
C ALA A 228 -13.03 11.72 2.40
N GLU A 229 -14.35 11.92 2.22
CA GLU A 229 -15.39 11.09 2.86
C GLU A 229 -15.29 9.61 2.42
N LYS A 230 -15.07 9.32 1.14
CA LYS A 230 -14.88 7.95 0.65
C LYS A 230 -13.63 7.30 1.24
N ILE A 231 -12.53 8.05 1.34
CA ILE A 231 -11.28 7.58 1.97
C ILE A 231 -11.52 7.33 3.46
N GLN A 232 -12.23 8.21 4.15
CA GLN A 232 -12.56 8.00 5.57
C GLN A 232 -13.35 6.71 5.80
N ILE A 233 -14.32 6.41 4.93
CA ILE A 233 -15.06 5.14 4.99
C ILE A 233 -14.11 3.95 4.81
N LEU A 234 -13.13 4.06 3.90
CA LEU A 234 -12.15 3.01 3.68
C LEU A 234 -11.22 2.84 4.89
N ILE A 235 -10.75 3.93 5.50
CA ILE A 235 -9.97 3.91 6.74
C ILE A 235 -10.77 3.24 7.86
N ASP A 236 -12.03 3.64 8.06
CA ASP A 236 -12.86 3.13 9.17
C ASP A 236 -13.18 1.63 9.05
N ARG A 237 -13.25 1.11 7.82
CA ARG A 237 -13.44 -0.33 7.57
C ARG A 237 -12.20 -1.17 7.81
N ASN A 238 -11.02 -0.57 7.79
CA ASN A 238 -9.73 -1.24 7.82
C ASN A 238 -8.92 -0.98 9.09
N LYS A 239 -9.57 -0.49 10.15
CA LYS A 239 -8.96 -0.41 11.48
C LYS A 239 -8.66 -1.82 11.97
N TYR A 240 -7.40 -2.07 12.35
CA TYR A 240 -6.88 -3.36 12.78
C TYR A 240 -6.98 -3.54 14.31
#